data_aae6de68648a1e47de4e79f61b68c156
#
_entry.id   aae6de68648a1e47de4e79f61b68c156
#
_cell.length_a   1.000
_cell.length_b   1.000
_cell.length_c   1.000
_cell.angle_alpha   90.00
_cell.angle_beta   90.00
_cell.angle_gamma   90.00
#
_symmetry.space_group_name_H-M   'P 1'
#
loop_
_entity.id
_entity.type
_entity.pdbx_description
1 polymer ?
#
loop_
_entity_poly.entity_id
_entity_poly.type
_entity_poly.pdbx_seq_one_letter_code
_entity_poly.pdbx_strand_id
1 'polypeptide(L)'
;MITLVFNVIVLRTRGPCLRLFKGLLLLFRHRECMMHRRISIGNVCTLSGFSMVLILATVKSISINRPTLLPGQHCCPVNESLLWKKKVHGLNSAASTQLEPFLSYEFFLPQLQLMAGHKYPSSSKRLRKFVSYMMTGDRPLKIGVVGGSISWGQGTTARGERDWFSLFMAWLISVSRAPVTGRNGCIPGTPSFYMVLCWEHSVDPNVDLIFVEYVFNDGVDDRIKNNGAVRWVEQLVRRLMDLPGHPAVVLVQVPHVHLAYFDPFFRTSEDLEGAVAAYYDIPTVSLRDALYPLNVHRPQAGFLWAQIYNEHHPGDAGHKALADLAVHLIQETVLGLLSYPPSREEAEKLDRPLPPPMYPGNLPPSSSVCVVGFNFTSLVGAAKGWEWTNEGTTQKPKWGYVATEPSSRLVLQLTNRLAVEGATALDGAAADTNVSKVASAASVKGSTFPVLLHYLQSYVGMGTARVECSGGCECAGVNVDALHAGRSSQTYMAAIMVTWLNQTLDCELQVTVLERTSDVEGGHKFKVSGLVLAFGYDAAAVASVGKWHLPSDD
;
A
#
# COMPACT_ATOMS: atom_id res chain seq x y z
N MET A 1 -22.14 -31.03 -12.15
CA MET A 1 -22.31 -31.23 -13.61
C MET A 1 -22.11 -29.88 -14.26
N ILE A 2 -20.92 -29.62 -14.78
CA ILE A 2 -20.63 -28.33 -15.46
C ILE A 2 -20.67 -28.63 -16.94
N THR A 3 -21.69 -28.09 -17.63
CA THR A 3 -21.80 -28.16 -19.10
C THR A 3 -21.13 -26.89 -19.64
N LEU A 4 -19.94 -27.04 -20.20
CA LEU A 4 -19.27 -25.96 -20.93
C LEU A 4 -19.71 -26.04 -22.40
N VAL A 5 -20.49 -25.05 -22.83
CA VAL A 5 -20.88 -24.89 -24.24
C VAL A 5 -19.99 -23.83 -24.85
N PHE A 6 -19.14 -24.22 -25.80
CA PHE A 6 -18.35 -23.28 -26.59
C PHE A 6 -19.06 -23.04 -27.93
N ASN A 7 -19.52 -21.84 -28.16
CA ASN A 7 -19.98 -21.38 -29.46
C ASN A 7 -18.85 -20.65 -30.18
N VAL A 8 -18.33 -21.21 -31.25
CA VAL A 8 -17.36 -20.53 -32.10
C VAL A 8 -18.07 -20.10 -33.38
N ILE A 9 -18.25 -18.81 -33.56
CA ILE A 9 -18.77 -18.22 -34.80
C ILE A 9 -17.56 -17.79 -35.64
N VAL A 10 -17.37 -18.42 -36.80
CA VAL A 10 -16.34 -18.03 -37.77
C VAL A 10 -16.98 -17.25 -38.91
N LEU A 11 -16.75 -15.96 -38.96
CA LEU A 11 -17.13 -15.12 -40.08
C LEU A 11 -16.07 -15.20 -41.18
N ARG A 12 -16.44 -15.61 -42.38
CA ARG A 12 -15.55 -15.73 -43.53
C ARG A 12 -15.45 -14.39 -44.26
N THR A 13 -14.32 -13.70 -44.10
CA THR A 13 -13.86 -12.68 -45.04
C THR A 13 -12.75 -13.30 -45.90
N ARG A 14 -12.67 -12.89 -47.16
CA ARG A 14 -11.65 -13.42 -48.11
C ARG A 14 -10.23 -13.09 -47.64
N GLY A 15 -9.52 -14.07 -47.02
CA GLY A 15 -8.14 -13.99 -46.56
C GLY A 15 -7.76 -15.24 -45.73
N PRO A 16 -6.50 -15.59 -45.54
CA PRO A 16 -6.01 -16.94 -45.30
C PRO A 16 -6.44 -17.52 -43.93
N CYS A 17 -7.49 -18.33 -43.95
CA CYS A 17 -8.03 -19.08 -42.79
C CYS A 17 -7.06 -20.17 -42.23
N LEU A 18 -5.91 -20.42 -42.85
CA LEU A 18 -5.02 -21.52 -42.44
C LEU A 18 -4.19 -21.22 -41.17
N ARG A 19 -4.00 -19.97 -40.82
CA ARG A 19 -3.16 -19.61 -39.64
C ARG A 19 -3.87 -19.68 -38.29
N LEU A 20 -5.21 -19.50 -38.25
CA LEU A 20 -5.96 -19.62 -37.01
C LEU A 20 -6.05 -21.08 -36.49
N PHE A 21 -6.09 -22.03 -37.38
CA PHE A 21 -6.17 -23.45 -37.00
C PHE A 21 -4.85 -23.98 -36.39
N LYS A 22 -3.70 -23.46 -36.80
CA LYS A 22 -2.41 -23.85 -36.21
C LYS A 22 -2.20 -23.25 -34.82
N GLY A 23 -2.74 -22.06 -34.54
CA GLY A 23 -2.68 -21.41 -33.22
C GLY A 23 -3.51 -22.13 -32.14
N LEU A 24 -4.68 -22.65 -32.51
CA LEU A 24 -5.53 -23.38 -31.56
C LEU A 24 -4.95 -24.75 -31.19
N LEU A 25 -4.31 -25.43 -32.12
CA LEU A 25 -3.64 -26.73 -31.88
C LEU A 25 -2.38 -26.60 -31.01
N LEU A 26 -1.68 -25.46 -31.05
CA LEU A 26 -0.50 -25.19 -30.24
C LEU A 26 -0.84 -24.88 -28.77
N LEU A 27 -1.99 -24.28 -28.51
CA LEU A 27 -2.47 -24.03 -27.13
C LEU A 27 -2.85 -25.31 -26.37
N PHE A 28 -3.19 -26.39 -27.09
CA PHE A 28 -3.49 -27.69 -26.49
C PHE A 28 -2.24 -28.58 -26.27
N ARG A 29 -1.10 -28.20 -26.84
CA ARG A 29 0.14 -29.03 -26.75
C ARG A 29 0.98 -28.77 -25.50
N HIS A 30 0.68 -27.76 -24.69
CA HIS A 30 1.48 -27.37 -23.51
C HIS A 30 0.89 -27.78 -22.16
N ARG A 31 -0.12 -28.63 -22.13
CA ARG A 31 -0.52 -29.33 -20.89
C ARG A 31 -0.45 -30.82 -21.14
N GLU A 32 0.65 -31.41 -20.73
CA GLU A 32 0.80 -32.85 -20.68
C GLU A 32 -0.21 -33.45 -19.70
N CYS A 33 -1.28 -33.97 -20.27
CA CYS A 33 -1.90 -35.21 -19.80
C CYS A 33 -2.50 -35.88 -21.04
N MET A 34 -1.83 -36.90 -21.52
CA MET A 34 -2.25 -37.65 -22.68
C MET A 34 -3.65 -38.26 -22.47
N MET A 35 -4.61 -37.82 -23.26
CA MET A 35 -5.77 -38.60 -23.58
C MET A 35 -5.97 -38.59 -25.10
N HIS A 36 -5.53 -39.66 -25.75
CA HIS A 36 -5.93 -39.97 -27.12
C HIS A 36 -7.41 -40.33 -27.14
N ARG A 37 -8.27 -39.45 -27.65
CA ARG A 37 -9.60 -39.82 -28.13
C ARG A 37 -9.89 -39.13 -29.46
N ARG A 38 -10.37 -39.92 -30.42
CA ARG A 38 -10.81 -39.48 -31.75
C ARG A 38 -12.02 -38.56 -31.63
N ILE A 39 -11.92 -37.39 -32.23
CA ILE A 39 -13.04 -36.45 -32.39
C ILE A 39 -13.77 -36.83 -33.67
N SER A 40 -15.06 -37.18 -33.57
CA SER A 40 -15.92 -37.38 -34.72
C SER A 40 -16.57 -36.06 -35.10
N ILE A 41 -16.37 -35.62 -36.32
CA ILE A 41 -16.96 -34.41 -36.91
C ILE A 41 -18.25 -34.83 -37.59
N GLY A 42 -19.41 -34.35 -37.11
CA GLY A 42 -20.73 -34.61 -37.67
C GLY A 42 -21.45 -33.33 -38.05
N ASN A 43 -21.97 -33.35 -39.28
CA ASN A 43 -22.97 -32.47 -39.87
C ASN A 43 -22.58 -31.02 -40.20
N VAL A 44 -22.45 -30.79 -41.51
CA VAL A 44 -22.44 -29.46 -42.15
C VAL A 44 -23.84 -29.16 -42.63
N CYS A 45 -24.47 -28.08 -42.12
CA CYS A 45 -25.72 -27.55 -42.67
C CYS A 45 -25.42 -26.29 -43.49
N THR A 46 -25.85 -26.29 -44.74
CA THR A 46 -25.81 -25.11 -45.63
C THR A 46 -27.18 -24.43 -45.66
N LEU A 47 -27.22 -23.16 -45.31
CA LEU A 47 -28.39 -22.28 -45.52
C LEU A 47 -28.06 -21.34 -46.68
N SER A 48 -29.03 -21.23 -47.60
CA SER A 48 -28.93 -20.48 -48.86
C SER A 48 -28.70 -18.98 -48.58
N GLY A 49 -27.60 -18.46 -49.11
CA GLY A 49 -27.29 -17.03 -49.13
C GLY A 49 -26.14 -16.60 -48.23
N PHE A 50 -25.79 -17.36 -47.20
CA PHE A 50 -24.61 -17.16 -46.38
C PHE A 50 -24.05 -18.50 -45.93
N SER A 51 -22.84 -18.83 -46.31
CA SER A 51 -22.21 -20.06 -45.83
C SER A 51 -21.76 -19.87 -44.38
N MET A 52 -22.52 -20.32 -43.45
CA MET A 52 -22.18 -20.38 -42.03
C MET A 52 -21.81 -21.85 -41.72
N VAL A 53 -20.57 -22.09 -41.37
CA VAL A 53 -20.13 -23.45 -40.95
C VAL A 53 -20.21 -23.48 -39.42
N LEU A 54 -21.20 -24.24 -38.91
CA LEU A 54 -21.37 -24.49 -37.48
C LEU A 54 -20.66 -25.83 -37.14
N ILE A 55 -19.59 -25.77 -36.40
CA ILE A 55 -18.95 -26.96 -35.87
C ILE A 55 -19.49 -27.20 -34.45
N LEU A 56 -20.35 -28.19 -34.28
CA LEU A 56 -20.82 -28.67 -33.00
C LEU A 56 -19.91 -29.81 -32.52
N ALA A 57 -19.10 -29.55 -31.55
CA ALA A 57 -18.35 -30.58 -30.85
C ALA A 57 -19.14 -31.04 -29.61
N THR A 58 -19.66 -32.27 -29.68
CA THR A 58 -20.30 -32.92 -28.52
C THR A 58 -19.22 -33.62 -27.70
N VAL A 59 -18.94 -33.09 -26.53
CA VAL A 59 -18.09 -33.76 -25.53
C VAL A 59 -19.03 -34.62 -24.65
N LYS A 60 -18.88 -35.94 -24.73
CA LYS A 60 -19.56 -36.85 -23.78
C LYS A 60 -19.02 -36.60 -22.39
N SER A 61 -19.91 -36.30 -21.45
CA SER A 61 -19.62 -36.14 -20.03
C SER A 61 -18.87 -37.35 -19.50
N ILE A 62 -17.64 -37.15 -19.03
CA ILE A 62 -16.91 -38.14 -18.26
C ILE A 62 -17.28 -37.90 -16.81
N SER A 63 -17.99 -38.84 -16.21
CA SER A 63 -18.21 -38.86 -14.76
C SER A 63 -16.88 -39.20 -14.10
N ILE A 64 -16.21 -38.18 -13.57
CA ILE A 64 -15.06 -38.39 -12.67
C ILE A 64 -15.67 -38.61 -11.30
N ASN A 65 -15.62 -39.85 -10.80
CA ASN A 65 -15.88 -40.13 -9.39
C ASN A 65 -14.90 -39.30 -8.56
N ARG A 66 -15.37 -38.22 -7.99
CA ARG A 66 -14.60 -37.49 -6.99
C ARG A 66 -14.53 -38.34 -5.73
N PRO A 67 -13.36 -38.55 -5.14
CA PRO A 67 -13.29 -39.05 -3.80
C PRO A 67 -14.04 -38.08 -2.89
N THR A 68 -15.07 -38.55 -2.22
CA THR A 68 -15.74 -37.84 -1.14
C THR A 68 -14.71 -37.65 -0.03
N LEU A 69 -14.26 -36.42 0.15
CA LEU A 69 -13.48 -36.05 1.32
C LEU A 69 -14.39 -36.20 2.55
N LEU A 70 -14.07 -37.15 3.41
CA LEU A 70 -14.71 -37.32 4.71
C LEU A 70 -14.43 -36.09 5.58
N PRO A 71 -15.42 -35.63 6.41
CA PRO A 71 -15.19 -34.54 7.35
C PRO A 71 -14.06 -34.93 8.31
N GLY A 72 -12.97 -34.15 8.32
CA GLY A 72 -11.82 -34.41 9.20
C GLY A 72 -10.53 -34.84 8.49
N GLN A 73 -10.55 -35.06 7.18
CA GLN A 73 -9.30 -35.11 6.42
C GLN A 73 -8.83 -33.67 6.16
N HIS A 74 -7.90 -33.23 7.00
CA HIS A 74 -7.01 -32.12 6.62
C HIS A 74 -6.54 -32.42 5.20
N CYS A 75 -6.67 -31.47 4.27
CA CYS A 75 -5.95 -31.52 3.00
C CYS A 75 -4.53 -31.95 3.37
N CYS A 76 -4.06 -33.08 2.83
CA CYS A 76 -2.69 -33.52 3.09
C CYS A 76 -1.81 -32.32 2.89
N PRO A 77 -1.05 -31.86 3.88
CA PRO A 77 -0.03 -30.87 3.64
C PRO A 77 0.87 -31.52 2.60
N VAL A 78 0.75 -31.09 1.35
CA VAL A 78 1.84 -31.31 0.41
C VAL A 78 3.00 -30.67 1.14
N ASN A 79 3.93 -31.51 1.60
CA ASN A 79 5.04 -31.04 2.40
C ASN A 79 5.80 -30.03 1.56
N GLU A 80 5.48 -28.74 1.75
CA GLU A 80 5.95 -27.62 0.91
C GLU A 80 7.47 -27.52 0.98
N SER A 81 8.05 -27.92 2.12
CA SER A 81 9.47 -28.14 2.25
C SER A 81 10.01 -29.17 1.23
N LEU A 82 9.16 -30.10 0.78
CA LEU A 82 9.53 -31.09 -0.23
C LEU A 82 9.59 -30.53 -1.64
N LEU A 83 8.71 -29.58 -1.98
CA LEU A 83 8.73 -28.89 -3.29
C LEU A 83 9.94 -27.96 -3.40
N TRP A 84 10.22 -27.23 -2.34
CA TRP A 84 11.45 -26.45 -2.23
C TRP A 84 12.68 -27.35 -2.29
N LYS A 85 12.73 -28.41 -1.52
CA LYS A 85 13.80 -29.40 -1.57
C LYS A 85 13.98 -29.99 -2.97
N LYS A 86 12.91 -30.27 -3.73
CA LYS A 86 13.01 -30.71 -5.12
C LYS A 86 13.58 -29.67 -6.05
N LYS A 87 13.16 -28.39 -5.90
CA LYS A 87 13.76 -27.26 -6.65
C LYS A 87 15.26 -27.12 -6.34
N VAL A 88 15.64 -27.32 -5.08
CA VAL A 88 17.02 -27.18 -4.60
C VAL A 88 17.89 -28.40 -4.94
N HIS A 89 17.35 -29.63 -4.92
CA HIS A 89 18.11 -30.82 -5.33
C HIS A 89 18.53 -30.82 -6.80
N GLY A 90 17.91 -29.99 -7.65
CA GLY A 90 18.39 -29.73 -9.00
C GLY A 90 19.57 -28.75 -9.05
N LEU A 91 19.90 -28.09 -7.95
CA LEU A 91 21.03 -27.17 -7.80
C LEU A 91 22.23 -27.91 -7.21
N ASN A 92 23.42 -27.49 -7.61
CA ASN A 92 24.70 -28.06 -7.19
C ASN A 92 24.77 -28.19 -5.65
N SER A 93 25.37 -29.25 -5.10
CA SER A 93 25.41 -29.55 -3.66
C SER A 93 25.89 -28.38 -2.78
N ALA A 94 26.81 -27.56 -3.27
CA ALA A 94 27.28 -26.35 -2.60
C ALA A 94 26.20 -25.26 -2.45
N ALA A 95 25.35 -25.10 -3.47
CA ALA A 95 24.22 -24.18 -3.44
C ALA A 95 23.10 -24.68 -2.48
N SER A 96 22.93 -26.00 -2.37
CA SER A 96 21.96 -26.62 -1.47
C SER A 96 22.23 -26.26 0.00
N THR A 97 23.48 -26.35 0.46
CA THR A 97 23.88 -26.01 1.83
C THR A 97 23.67 -24.52 2.14
N GLN A 98 23.84 -23.65 1.15
CA GLN A 98 23.61 -22.22 1.34
C GLN A 98 22.13 -21.85 1.46
N LEU A 99 21.24 -22.67 0.91
CA LEU A 99 19.80 -22.44 0.88
C LEU A 99 19.05 -23.12 2.04
N GLU A 100 19.68 -24.08 2.71
CA GLU A 100 19.04 -24.82 3.80
C GLU A 100 18.42 -23.93 4.89
N PRO A 101 19.04 -22.82 5.34
CA PRO A 101 18.43 -21.90 6.30
C PRO A 101 17.10 -21.33 5.83
N PHE A 102 16.98 -21.04 4.53
CA PHE A 102 15.73 -20.50 3.96
C PHE A 102 14.61 -21.53 3.91
N LEU A 103 14.93 -22.82 3.93
CA LEU A 103 13.97 -23.91 3.85
C LEU A 103 13.35 -24.28 5.20
N SER A 104 13.86 -23.75 6.31
CA SER A 104 13.40 -24.07 7.68
C SER A 104 12.14 -23.32 8.08
N TYR A 105 11.66 -22.36 7.29
CA TYR A 105 10.45 -21.60 7.59
C TYR A 105 9.19 -22.44 7.39
N GLU A 106 8.32 -22.46 8.40
CA GLU A 106 7.03 -23.12 8.36
C GLU A 106 5.95 -22.15 7.87
N PHE A 107 5.43 -22.42 6.68
CA PHE A 107 4.34 -21.65 6.11
C PHE A 107 2.99 -22.08 6.70
N PHE A 108 2.16 -21.12 7.05
CA PHE A 108 0.76 -21.30 7.36
C PHE A 108 -0.07 -21.41 6.06
N LEU A 109 0.27 -20.59 5.05
CA LEU A 109 -0.39 -20.62 3.76
C LEU A 109 0.09 -21.78 2.90
N PRO A 110 -0.82 -22.53 2.25
CA PRO A 110 -0.47 -23.49 1.22
C PRO A 110 0.22 -22.82 0.03
N GLN A 111 1.03 -23.59 -0.71
CA GLN A 111 1.83 -23.05 -1.83
C GLN A 111 0.99 -22.34 -2.90
N LEU A 112 -0.20 -22.83 -3.21
CA LEU A 112 -1.08 -22.17 -4.21
C LEU A 112 -1.49 -20.77 -3.76
N GLN A 113 -1.72 -20.57 -2.47
CA GLN A 113 -2.05 -19.27 -1.88
C GLN A 113 -0.83 -18.35 -1.83
N LEU A 114 0.34 -18.88 -1.51
CA LEU A 114 1.61 -18.13 -1.58
C LEU A 114 1.85 -17.60 -3.00
N MET A 115 1.71 -18.47 -4.01
CA MET A 115 1.87 -18.07 -5.41
C MET A 115 0.79 -17.08 -5.87
N ALA A 116 -0.47 -17.28 -5.46
CA ALA A 116 -1.57 -16.39 -5.81
C ALA A 116 -1.41 -15.00 -5.18
N GLY A 117 -0.85 -14.92 -3.99
CA GLY A 117 -0.63 -13.66 -3.28
C GLY A 117 0.54 -12.83 -3.83
N HIS A 118 1.33 -13.34 -4.77
CA HIS A 118 2.36 -12.56 -5.45
C HIS A 118 1.79 -11.95 -6.73
N LYS A 119 1.52 -10.65 -6.67
CA LYS A 119 0.99 -9.87 -7.78
C LYS A 119 2.11 -9.11 -8.48
N TYR A 120 2.02 -8.99 -9.79
CA TYR A 120 2.99 -8.27 -10.63
C TYR A 120 4.44 -8.77 -10.43
N PRO A 121 4.77 -9.95 -11.01
CA PRO A 121 6.16 -10.42 -11.04
C PRO A 121 6.98 -9.42 -11.86
N SER A 122 7.63 -8.52 -11.18
CA SER A 122 8.55 -7.53 -11.73
C SER A 122 9.96 -8.12 -11.82
N SER A 123 10.86 -7.48 -12.55
CA SER A 123 12.27 -7.83 -12.49
C SER A 123 12.86 -7.58 -11.10
N SER A 124 12.18 -6.72 -10.31
CA SER A 124 12.47 -6.43 -8.90
C SER A 124 13.95 -6.15 -8.64
N LYS A 125 14.59 -5.36 -9.51
CA LYS A 125 16.06 -5.13 -9.48
C LYS A 125 16.56 -4.65 -8.13
N ARG A 126 15.81 -3.74 -7.48
CA ARG A 126 16.17 -3.22 -6.16
C ARG A 126 16.05 -4.30 -5.08
N LEU A 127 15.02 -5.15 -5.13
CA LEU A 127 14.86 -6.27 -4.21
C LEU A 127 15.97 -7.32 -4.43
N ARG A 128 16.35 -7.60 -5.67
CA ARG A 128 17.47 -8.49 -6.00
C ARG A 128 18.80 -7.94 -5.45
N LYS A 129 19.04 -6.63 -5.54
CA LYS A 129 20.20 -5.96 -4.92
C LYS A 129 20.20 -6.15 -3.39
N PHE A 130 19.06 -5.91 -2.74
CA PHE A 130 18.91 -6.12 -1.29
C PHE A 130 19.22 -7.57 -0.90
N VAL A 131 18.58 -8.54 -1.57
CA VAL A 131 18.77 -9.96 -1.30
C VAL A 131 20.22 -10.40 -1.57
N SER A 132 20.89 -9.83 -2.56
CA SER A 132 22.32 -10.09 -2.80
C SER A 132 23.17 -9.67 -1.59
N TYR A 133 22.97 -8.47 -1.03
CA TYR A 133 23.68 -8.04 0.19
C TYR A 133 23.32 -8.90 1.40
N MET A 134 22.06 -9.32 1.52
CA MET A 134 21.62 -10.24 2.57
C MET A 134 22.38 -11.58 2.51
N MET A 135 22.62 -12.10 1.30
CA MET A 135 23.31 -13.36 1.08
C MET A 135 24.84 -13.26 1.20
N THR A 136 25.42 -12.14 0.81
CA THR A 136 26.90 -11.92 0.89
C THR A 136 27.36 -11.49 2.27
N GLY A 137 26.56 -10.72 2.99
CA GLY A 137 26.92 -10.22 4.32
C GLY A 137 27.87 -9.02 4.29
N ASP A 138 28.01 -8.35 3.14
CA ASP A 138 29.01 -7.31 2.92
C ASP A 138 28.85 -6.08 3.82
N ARG A 139 27.63 -5.80 4.29
CA ARG A 139 27.31 -4.66 5.15
C ARG A 139 26.03 -4.88 5.95
N PRO A 140 25.84 -4.16 7.07
CA PRO A 140 24.57 -4.15 7.77
C PRO A 140 23.40 -3.68 6.87
N LEU A 141 22.21 -4.22 7.12
CA LEU A 141 20.99 -3.92 6.38
C LEU A 141 19.91 -3.36 7.31
N LYS A 142 19.18 -2.38 6.82
CA LYS A 142 18.07 -1.74 7.52
C LYS A 142 16.77 -1.98 6.79
N ILE A 143 15.77 -2.49 7.49
CA ILE A 143 14.46 -2.80 6.96
C ILE A 143 13.42 -1.91 7.63
N GLY A 144 12.53 -1.31 6.83
CA GLY A 144 11.43 -0.51 7.30
C GLY A 144 10.07 -1.08 6.91
N VAL A 145 9.05 -0.69 7.65
CA VAL A 145 7.66 -0.79 7.22
C VAL A 145 6.95 0.50 7.55
N VAL A 146 6.18 1.01 6.58
CA VAL A 146 5.26 2.14 6.75
C VAL A 146 3.86 1.71 6.36
N GLY A 147 2.87 2.17 7.11
CA GLY A 147 1.50 1.75 6.91
C GLY A 147 0.58 2.25 8.00
N GLY A 148 -0.63 1.73 8.01
CA GLY A 148 -1.64 2.01 9.01
C GLY A 148 -1.58 1.09 10.24
N SER A 149 -2.77 0.85 10.79
CA SER A 149 -2.93 0.02 12.00
C SER A 149 -2.61 -1.46 11.76
N ILE A 150 -2.80 -1.97 10.56
CA ILE A 150 -2.52 -3.38 10.24
C ILE A 150 -1.02 -3.66 10.39
N SER A 151 -0.19 -2.95 9.65
CA SER A 151 1.27 -3.14 9.73
C SER A 151 1.88 -2.62 11.03
N TRP A 152 1.17 -1.76 11.77
CA TRP A 152 1.52 -1.46 13.16
C TRP A 152 1.39 -2.69 14.08
N GLY A 153 0.54 -3.66 13.73
CA GLY A 153 0.30 -4.90 14.47
C GLY A 153 -1.02 -4.92 15.23
N GLN A 154 -2.00 -4.08 14.87
CA GLN A 154 -3.33 -4.12 15.48
C GLN A 154 -4.07 -5.39 15.06
N GLY A 155 -4.76 -6.02 16.02
CA GLY A 155 -5.48 -7.29 15.82
C GLY A 155 -4.71 -8.52 16.30
N THR A 156 -3.38 -8.42 16.51
CA THR A 156 -2.58 -9.51 17.08
C THR A 156 -2.73 -9.60 18.61
N THR A 157 -2.54 -10.79 19.15
CA THR A 157 -2.53 -11.03 20.60
C THR A 157 -1.24 -10.51 21.26
N ALA A 158 -0.13 -10.40 20.52
CA ALA A 158 1.16 -9.92 21.01
C ALA A 158 1.88 -9.12 19.91
N ARG A 159 1.72 -7.80 19.95
CA ARG A 159 2.46 -6.88 19.07
C ARG A 159 3.96 -6.93 19.40
N GLY A 160 4.80 -6.92 18.37
CA GLY A 160 6.25 -7.07 18.50
C GLY A 160 6.73 -8.53 18.45
N GLU A 161 5.79 -9.48 18.47
CA GLU A 161 6.08 -10.91 18.40
C GLU A 161 5.25 -11.63 17.33
N ARG A 162 3.94 -11.32 17.24
CA ARG A 162 2.99 -12.01 16.37
C ARG A 162 2.48 -11.16 15.22
N ASP A 163 2.81 -9.87 15.18
CA ASP A 163 2.56 -9.08 13.99
C ASP A 163 3.46 -9.54 12.84
N TRP A 164 2.97 -9.36 11.62
CA TRP A 164 3.62 -9.89 10.42
C TRP A 164 5.04 -9.38 10.22
N PHE A 165 5.30 -8.11 10.55
CA PHE A 165 6.61 -7.53 10.38
C PHE A 165 7.62 -8.10 11.38
N SER A 166 7.20 -8.32 12.63
CA SER A 166 8.03 -8.96 13.65
C SER A 166 8.34 -10.42 13.31
N LEU A 167 7.35 -11.18 12.80
CA LEU A 167 7.56 -12.55 12.32
C LEU A 167 8.52 -12.59 11.11
N PHE A 168 8.34 -11.69 10.15
CA PHE A 168 9.25 -11.55 9.02
C PHE A 168 10.67 -11.21 9.45
N MET A 169 10.82 -10.22 10.35
CA MET A 169 12.13 -9.81 10.86
C MET A 169 12.84 -10.92 11.64
N ALA A 170 12.12 -11.66 12.49
CA ALA A 170 12.70 -12.80 13.22
C ALA A 170 13.27 -13.85 12.26
N TRP A 171 12.53 -14.18 11.19
CA TRP A 171 13.00 -15.08 10.15
C TRP A 171 14.18 -14.48 9.39
N LEU A 172 14.09 -13.23 8.93
CA LEU A 172 15.13 -12.58 8.15
C LEU A 172 16.47 -12.52 8.89
N ILE A 173 16.44 -12.20 10.20
CA ILE A 173 17.61 -12.19 11.06
C ILE A 173 18.23 -13.60 11.16
N SER A 174 17.39 -14.65 11.19
CA SER A 174 17.89 -16.02 11.32
C SER A 174 18.58 -16.56 10.06
N VAL A 175 18.22 -16.04 8.87
CA VAL A 175 18.75 -16.54 7.59
C VAL A 175 19.76 -15.61 6.93
N SER A 176 19.80 -14.35 7.32
CA SER A 176 20.71 -13.34 6.73
C SER A 176 22.14 -13.53 7.19
N ARG A 177 23.09 -13.40 6.27
CA ARG A 177 24.53 -13.29 6.62
C ARG A 177 24.92 -11.90 7.07
N ALA A 178 24.19 -10.88 6.62
CA ALA A 178 24.35 -9.51 7.07
C ALA A 178 23.68 -9.28 8.41
N PRO A 179 24.23 -8.44 9.30
CA PRO A 179 23.48 -7.91 10.43
C PRO A 179 22.23 -7.16 9.93
N VAL A 180 21.07 -7.45 10.50
CA VAL A 180 19.80 -6.86 10.08
C VAL A 180 19.13 -6.14 11.22
N THR A 181 18.65 -4.93 10.98
CA THR A 181 17.82 -4.17 11.92
C THR A 181 16.50 -3.78 11.28
N GLY A 182 15.41 -3.81 12.05
CA GLY A 182 14.06 -3.47 11.57
C GLY A 182 13.47 -2.27 12.30
N ARG A 183 12.74 -1.42 11.58
CA ARG A 183 11.95 -0.32 12.16
C ARG A 183 10.51 -0.40 11.67
N ASN A 184 9.57 -0.55 12.60
CA ASN A 184 8.15 -0.37 12.32
C ASN A 184 7.80 1.11 12.50
N GLY A 185 7.67 1.83 11.37
CA GLY A 185 7.31 3.25 11.31
C GLY A 185 5.84 3.51 11.02
N CYS A 186 4.97 2.50 11.19
CA CYS A 186 3.54 2.61 10.91
C CYS A 186 2.83 3.52 11.92
N ILE A 187 1.88 4.31 11.42
CA ILE A 187 1.05 5.22 12.22
C ILE A 187 -0.42 4.83 12.04
N PRO A 188 -1.05 4.21 13.06
CA PRO A 188 -2.43 3.78 12.97
C PRO A 188 -3.42 4.92 12.67
N GLY A 189 -4.34 4.64 11.72
CA GLY A 189 -5.40 5.59 11.36
C GLY A 189 -4.93 6.74 10.47
N THR A 190 -3.80 6.60 9.79
CA THR A 190 -3.31 7.59 8.82
C THR A 190 -3.29 7.01 7.40
N PRO A 191 -3.66 7.79 6.38
CA PRO A 191 -3.55 7.42 4.96
C PRO A 191 -2.12 7.58 4.45
N SER A 192 -1.84 7.08 3.23
CA SER A 192 -0.53 7.21 2.56
C SER A 192 -0.08 8.66 2.40
N PHE A 193 -1.02 9.57 2.21
CA PHE A 193 -0.77 11.01 2.14
C PHE A 193 -0.03 11.56 3.37
N TYR A 194 -0.39 11.10 4.57
CA TYR A 194 0.35 11.45 5.78
C TYR A 194 1.83 11.07 5.66
N MET A 195 2.11 9.87 5.17
CA MET A 195 3.47 9.37 5.06
C MET A 195 4.27 10.07 3.95
N VAL A 196 3.60 10.53 2.87
CA VAL A 196 4.26 11.39 1.87
C VAL A 196 4.86 12.63 2.52
N LEU A 197 4.20 13.18 3.52
CA LEU A 197 4.57 14.45 4.16
C LEU A 197 5.47 14.29 5.40
N CYS A 198 5.26 13.22 6.17
CA CYS A 198 5.87 13.03 7.49
C CYS A 198 6.81 11.79 7.56
N TRP A 199 7.32 11.35 6.43
CA TRP A 199 8.12 10.13 6.30
C TRP A 199 9.39 10.13 7.19
N GLU A 200 10.00 11.27 7.43
CA GLU A 200 11.23 11.42 8.23
C GLU A 200 11.05 10.91 9.67
N HIS A 201 9.83 11.00 10.20
CA HIS A 201 9.53 10.47 11.53
C HIS A 201 9.43 8.95 11.58
N SER A 202 9.23 8.30 10.42
CA SER A 202 8.89 6.88 10.31
C SER A 202 9.96 6.04 9.63
N VAL A 203 10.75 6.62 8.72
CA VAL A 203 11.71 5.92 7.87
C VAL A 203 13.13 6.32 8.22
N ASP A 204 14.04 5.33 8.26
CA ASP A 204 15.48 5.60 8.30
C ASP A 204 15.91 6.05 6.89
N PRO A 205 16.60 7.19 6.71
CA PRO A 205 17.05 7.65 5.41
C PRO A 205 18.00 6.67 4.69
N ASN A 206 18.64 5.78 5.44
CA ASN A 206 19.54 4.74 4.91
C ASN A 206 18.88 3.35 4.92
N VAL A 207 17.54 3.27 4.77
CA VAL A 207 16.82 2.00 4.68
C VAL A 207 17.19 1.26 3.38
N ASP A 208 17.25 -0.07 3.42
CA ASP A 208 17.59 -0.93 2.28
C ASP A 208 16.39 -1.63 1.66
N LEU A 209 15.42 -1.97 2.50
CA LEU A 209 14.14 -2.55 2.11
C LEU A 209 13.02 -1.89 2.92
N ILE A 210 11.98 -1.45 2.24
CA ILE A 210 10.81 -0.87 2.90
C ILE A 210 9.52 -1.46 2.36
N PHE A 211 8.66 -1.89 3.28
CA PHE A 211 7.31 -2.32 2.99
C PHE A 211 6.33 -1.16 3.14
N VAL A 212 5.35 -1.06 2.25
CA VAL A 212 4.35 0.02 2.21
C VAL A 212 2.96 -0.61 2.21
N GLU A 213 2.11 -0.29 3.22
CA GLU A 213 0.77 -0.87 3.39
C GLU A 213 -0.25 0.25 3.67
N TYR A 214 -1.07 0.61 2.67
CA TYR A 214 -2.06 1.69 2.81
C TYR A 214 -3.43 1.40 2.20
N VAL A 215 -3.63 0.32 1.46
CA VAL A 215 -4.92 0.02 0.79
C VAL A 215 -6.11 0.12 1.74
N PHE A 216 -5.96 -0.34 2.98
CA PHE A 216 -7.01 -0.25 3.99
C PHE A 216 -7.30 1.20 4.40
N ASN A 217 -6.26 1.99 4.65
CA ASN A 217 -6.37 3.35 5.16
C ASN A 217 -6.71 4.38 4.08
N ASP A 218 -6.28 4.13 2.84
CA ASP A 218 -6.57 5.00 1.70
C ASP A 218 -8.00 4.81 1.18
N GLY A 219 -8.66 3.74 1.60
CA GLY A 219 -10.08 3.49 1.31
C GLY A 219 -10.36 3.13 -0.14
N VAL A 220 -11.61 3.26 -0.52
CA VAL A 220 -12.10 2.98 -1.88
C VAL A 220 -12.46 4.29 -2.56
N ASP A 221 -11.87 4.54 -3.74
CA ASP A 221 -12.28 5.61 -4.64
C ASP A 221 -12.69 4.96 -5.96
N ASP A 222 -13.95 5.12 -6.34
CA ASP A 222 -14.50 4.55 -7.57
C ASP A 222 -13.95 5.20 -8.85
N ARG A 223 -13.24 6.29 -8.73
CA ARG A 223 -12.64 6.97 -9.88
C ARG A 223 -11.45 6.18 -10.41
N ILE A 224 -11.53 5.78 -11.67
CA ILE A 224 -10.38 5.21 -12.38
C ILE A 224 -9.37 6.29 -12.73
N LYS A 225 -9.86 7.44 -13.21
CA LYS A 225 -9.02 8.60 -13.54
C LYS A 225 -8.91 9.53 -12.34
N ASN A 226 -7.69 10.03 -12.09
CA ASN A 226 -7.40 10.93 -10.97
C ASN A 226 -7.79 10.36 -9.61
N ASN A 227 -7.59 9.06 -9.44
CA ASN A 227 -7.74 8.39 -8.14
C ASN A 227 -6.70 8.97 -7.17
N GLY A 228 -7.19 9.60 -6.09
CA GLY A 228 -6.31 10.31 -5.17
C GLY A 228 -5.42 9.36 -4.38
N ALA A 229 -5.94 8.22 -3.89
CA ALA A 229 -5.16 7.23 -3.14
C ALA A 229 -3.97 6.72 -3.96
N VAL A 230 -4.22 6.33 -5.20
CA VAL A 230 -3.18 5.84 -6.10
C VAL A 230 -2.14 6.91 -6.41
N ARG A 231 -2.55 8.18 -6.54
CA ARG A 231 -1.61 9.32 -6.70
C ARG A 231 -0.73 9.51 -5.47
N TRP A 232 -1.27 9.34 -4.27
CA TRP A 232 -0.48 9.46 -3.04
C TRP A 232 0.48 8.29 -2.87
N VAL A 233 0.04 7.08 -3.18
CA VAL A 233 0.92 5.90 -3.19
C VAL A 233 2.06 6.09 -4.19
N GLU A 234 1.80 6.65 -5.38
CA GLU A 234 2.85 6.98 -6.35
C GLU A 234 3.85 8.00 -5.79
N GLN A 235 3.36 9.08 -5.17
CA GLN A 235 4.23 10.08 -4.54
C GLN A 235 5.09 9.48 -3.42
N LEU A 236 4.49 8.65 -2.56
CA LEU A 236 5.19 7.97 -1.48
C LEU A 236 6.28 7.03 -2.03
N VAL A 237 5.92 6.17 -2.98
CA VAL A 237 6.85 5.27 -3.64
C VAL A 237 8.03 6.02 -4.25
N ARG A 238 7.78 7.09 -5.00
CA ARG A 238 8.83 7.93 -5.59
C ARG A 238 9.77 8.50 -4.54
N ARG A 239 9.21 9.06 -3.45
CA ARG A 239 9.99 9.61 -2.35
C ARG A 239 10.88 8.55 -1.70
N LEU A 240 10.34 7.37 -1.43
CA LEU A 240 11.09 6.29 -0.82
C LEU A 240 12.16 5.72 -1.76
N MET A 241 11.85 5.57 -3.04
CA MET A 241 12.81 5.07 -4.03
C MET A 241 13.96 6.04 -4.32
N ASP A 242 13.78 7.32 -4.04
CA ASP A 242 14.76 8.40 -4.25
C ASP A 242 15.67 8.61 -3.03
N LEU A 243 15.50 7.86 -1.96
CA LEU A 243 16.39 7.89 -0.80
C LEU A 243 17.83 7.48 -1.19
N PRO A 244 18.86 7.98 -0.49
CA PRO A 244 20.27 7.81 -0.88
C PRO A 244 20.71 6.37 -1.15
N GLY A 245 20.13 5.39 -0.44
CA GLY A 245 20.42 3.95 -0.63
C GLY A 245 19.72 3.33 -1.84
N HIS A 246 18.82 4.05 -2.51
CA HIS A 246 17.91 3.51 -3.54
C HIS A 246 17.25 2.22 -3.07
N PRO A 247 16.50 2.23 -1.94
CA PRO A 247 15.98 1.04 -1.30
C PRO A 247 15.03 0.26 -2.22
N ALA A 248 14.89 -1.02 -1.92
CA ALA A 248 13.80 -1.82 -2.44
C ALA A 248 12.50 -1.39 -1.74
N VAL A 249 11.44 -1.20 -2.54
CA VAL A 249 10.08 -0.96 -2.04
C VAL A 249 9.25 -2.20 -2.37
N VAL A 250 8.39 -2.63 -1.42
CA VAL A 250 7.43 -3.72 -1.60
C VAL A 250 6.06 -3.20 -1.18
N LEU A 251 5.06 -3.30 -2.06
CA LEU A 251 3.68 -3.00 -1.69
C LEU A 251 3.06 -4.20 -0.99
N VAL A 252 2.46 -3.96 0.18
CA VAL A 252 1.73 -4.96 0.97
C VAL A 252 0.25 -4.60 0.93
N GLN A 253 -0.53 -5.39 0.22
CA GLN A 253 -1.93 -5.11 -0.06
C GLN A 253 -2.82 -5.90 0.91
N VAL A 254 -3.48 -5.17 1.81
CA VAL A 254 -4.40 -5.73 2.82
C VAL A 254 -5.68 -4.92 2.78
N PRO A 255 -6.65 -5.29 1.95
CA PRO A 255 -7.89 -4.55 1.81
C PRO A 255 -8.84 -4.78 2.99
N HIS A 256 -9.86 -3.95 3.08
CA HIS A 256 -10.93 -4.09 4.06
C HIS A 256 -11.76 -5.35 3.78
N VAL A 257 -11.84 -6.25 4.75
CA VAL A 257 -12.50 -7.56 4.58
C VAL A 257 -13.97 -7.48 4.23
N HIS A 258 -14.67 -6.42 4.66
CA HIS A 258 -16.09 -6.23 4.35
C HIS A 258 -16.34 -6.16 2.83
N LEU A 259 -15.41 -5.63 2.05
CA LEU A 259 -15.53 -5.60 0.59
C LEU A 259 -15.64 -7.02 -0.02
N ALA A 260 -15.08 -8.04 0.64
CA ALA A 260 -15.22 -9.43 0.21
C ALA A 260 -16.64 -9.97 0.30
N TYR A 261 -17.51 -9.35 1.10
CA TYR A 261 -18.90 -9.77 1.28
C TYR A 261 -19.87 -9.04 0.36
N PHE A 262 -19.59 -7.78 0.01
CA PHE A 262 -20.51 -6.90 -0.69
C PHE A 262 -20.12 -6.69 -2.15
N ASP A 263 -18.83 -6.70 -2.48
CA ASP A 263 -18.37 -6.56 -3.85
C ASP A 263 -18.08 -7.94 -4.46
N PRO A 264 -18.79 -8.36 -5.53
CA PRO A 264 -18.59 -9.66 -6.15
C PRO A 264 -17.18 -9.88 -6.70
N PHE A 265 -16.44 -8.80 -6.97
CA PHE A 265 -15.06 -8.84 -7.45
C PHE A 265 -14.03 -8.57 -6.35
N PHE A 266 -14.47 -8.27 -5.14
CA PHE A 266 -13.60 -7.78 -4.07
C PHE A 266 -12.68 -6.66 -4.59
N ARG A 267 -13.24 -5.72 -5.31
CA ARG A 267 -12.53 -4.61 -5.94
C ARG A 267 -11.98 -3.65 -4.89
N THR A 268 -10.74 -3.25 -5.04
CA THR A 268 -10.04 -2.32 -4.14
C THR A 268 -9.08 -1.42 -4.90
N SER A 269 -8.53 -0.38 -4.28
CA SER A 269 -7.47 0.45 -4.85
C SER A 269 -6.21 -0.34 -5.23
N GLU A 270 -6.02 -1.53 -4.65
CA GLU A 270 -4.95 -2.47 -4.98
C GLU A 270 -4.83 -2.77 -6.48
N ASP A 271 -5.97 -2.80 -7.20
CA ASP A 271 -5.98 -3.08 -8.63
C ASP A 271 -5.35 -1.94 -9.45
N LEU A 272 -5.52 -0.70 -9.01
CA LEU A 272 -4.90 0.47 -9.63
C LEU A 272 -3.46 0.68 -9.15
N GLU A 273 -3.17 0.42 -7.89
CA GLU A 273 -1.82 0.47 -7.33
C GLU A 273 -0.89 -0.54 -8.00
N GLY A 274 -1.43 -1.65 -8.49
CA GLY A 274 -0.71 -2.60 -9.31
C GLY A 274 -0.12 -2.01 -10.58
N ALA A 275 -0.77 -1.01 -11.19
CA ALA A 275 -0.22 -0.28 -12.33
C ALA A 275 1.00 0.57 -11.92
N VAL A 276 0.95 1.20 -10.74
CA VAL A 276 2.09 1.91 -10.15
C VAL A 276 3.23 0.93 -9.88
N ALA A 277 2.93 -0.21 -9.27
CA ALA A 277 3.92 -1.24 -8.98
C ALA A 277 4.64 -1.73 -10.25
N ALA A 278 3.88 -2.01 -11.31
CA ALA A 278 4.43 -2.44 -12.59
C ALA A 278 5.30 -1.35 -13.24
N TYR A 279 4.88 -0.08 -13.17
CA TYR A 279 5.60 1.04 -13.76
C TYR A 279 6.96 1.29 -13.10
N TYR A 280 7.04 1.14 -11.77
CA TYR A 280 8.26 1.38 -10.99
C TYR A 280 9.07 0.11 -10.69
N ASP A 281 8.73 -1.04 -11.26
CA ASP A 281 9.41 -2.33 -11.03
C ASP A 281 9.37 -2.75 -9.54
N ILE A 282 8.21 -2.58 -8.90
CA ILE A 282 7.98 -2.85 -7.47
C ILE A 282 7.22 -4.17 -7.31
N PRO A 283 7.75 -5.14 -6.54
CA PRO A 283 7.00 -6.34 -6.20
C PRO A 283 5.84 -6.02 -5.24
N THR A 284 4.78 -6.80 -5.35
CA THR A 284 3.58 -6.64 -4.55
C THR A 284 3.16 -7.97 -3.95
N VAL A 285 2.81 -7.98 -2.67
CA VAL A 285 2.18 -9.11 -1.98
C VAL A 285 0.75 -8.74 -1.60
N SER A 286 -0.21 -9.62 -1.84
CA SER A 286 -1.63 -9.39 -1.65
C SER A 286 -2.28 -10.48 -0.82
N LEU A 287 -2.82 -10.11 0.35
CA LEU A 287 -3.61 -11.01 1.17
C LEU A 287 -4.94 -11.34 0.49
N ARG A 288 -5.53 -10.39 -0.25
CA ARG A 288 -6.73 -10.61 -1.05
C ARG A 288 -6.50 -11.71 -2.09
N ASP A 289 -5.49 -11.55 -2.92
CA ASP A 289 -5.26 -12.48 -4.03
C ASP A 289 -4.86 -13.88 -3.52
N ALA A 290 -4.21 -13.96 -2.36
CA ALA A 290 -3.93 -15.23 -1.69
C ALA A 290 -5.19 -15.94 -1.23
N LEU A 291 -6.17 -15.23 -0.65
CA LEU A 291 -7.25 -15.83 0.12
C LEU A 291 -8.63 -15.73 -0.57
N TYR A 292 -8.87 -14.73 -1.41
CA TYR A 292 -10.16 -14.54 -2.07
C TYR A 292 -10.60 -15.74 -2.93
N PRO A 293 -9.71 -16.44 -3.64
CA PRO A 293 -10.10 -17.68 -4.34
C PRO A 293 -10.70 -18.74 -3.42
N LEU A 294 -10.26 -18.82 -2.16
CA LEU A 294 -10.84 -19.72 -1.16
C LEU A 294 -12.23 -19.24 -0.74
N ASN A 295 -12.44 -17.91 -0.64
CA ASN A 295 -13.74 -17.33 -0.31
C ASN A 295 -14.80 -17.63 -1.36
N VAL A 296 -14.45 -17.58 -2.64
CA VAL A 296 -15.37 -17.92 -3.76
C VAL A 296 -15.83 -19.38 -3.67
N HIS A 297 -14.98 -20.28 -3.19
CA HIS A 297 -15.25 -21.70 -3.04
C HIS A 297 -15.56 -22.08 -1.58
N ARG A 298 -15.98 -21.13 -0.75
CA ARG A 298 -16.20 -21.28 0.69
C ARG A 298 -16.93 -22.55 1.11
N PRO A 299 -18.08 -22.94 0.50
CA PRO A 299 -18.79 -24.14 0.93
C PRO A 299 -17.98 -25.43 0.79
N GLN A 300 -17.08 -25.48 -0.18
CA GLN A 300 -16.26 -26.64 -0.49
C GLN A 300 -14.91 -26.61 0.23
N ALA A 301 -14.35 -25.44 0.46
CA ALA A 301 -13.01 -25.25 1.05
C ALA A 301 -13.02 -25.10 2.57
N GLY A 302 -14.19 -24.83 3.18
CA GLY A 302 -14.29 -24.58 4.62
C GLY A 302 -13.63 -23.29 5.09
N PHE A 303 -13.26 -22.39 4.16
CA PHE A 303 -12.61 -21.13 4.49
C PHE A 303 -13.62 -20.10 5.01
N LEU A 304 -13.27 -19.43 6.10
CA LEU A 304 -14.03 -18.32 6.68
C LEU A 304 -13.09 -17.13 6.95
N TRP A 305 -13.49 -15.93 6.55
CA TRP A 305 -12.72 -14.72 6.83
C TRP A 305 -12.48 -14.48 8.33
N ALA A 306 -13.41 -14.92 9.21
CA ALA A 306 -13.25 -14.85 10.65
C ALA A 306 -12.06 -15.69 11.21
N GLN A 307 -11.49 -16.58 10.40
CA GLN A 307 -10.24 -17.29 10.76
C GLN A 307 -9.00 -16.41 10.57
N ILE A 308 -9.11 -15.38 9.75
CA ILE A 308 -8.01 -14.49 9.36
C ILE A 308 -8.14 -13.13 10.04
N TYR A 309 -9.36 -12.61 10.17
CA TYR A 309 -9.65 -11.29 10.69
C TYR A 309 -10.39 -11.32 12.01
N ASN A 310 -9.97 -10.43 12.92
CA ASN A 310 -10.71 -10.04 14.12
C ASN A 310 -11.41 -8.71 13.78
N GLU A 311 -12.68 -8.76 13.42
CA GLU A 311 -13.45 -7.61 12.91
C GLU A 311 -12.79 -7.00 11.65
N HIS A 312 -12.20 -5.82 11.77
CA HIS A 312 -11.59 -5.10 10.65
C HIS A 312 -10.10 -5.39 10.48
N HIS A 313 -9.41 -5.93 11.48
CA HIS A 313 -7.97 -6.14 11.46
C HIS A 313 -7.63 -7.62 11.37
N PRO A 314 -6.56 -7.99 10.65
CA PRO A 314 -6.06 -9.35 10.69
C PRO A 314 -5.74 -9.78 12.13
N GLY A 315 -6.15 -10.98 12.52
CA GLY A 315 -5.72 -11.63 13.75
C GLY A 315 -4.35 -12.29 13.59
N ASP A 316 -3.90 -13.07 14.58
CA ASP A 316 -2.61 -13.76 14.54
C ASP A 316 -2.43 -14.60 13.27
N ALA A 317 -3.48 -15.30 12.83
CA ALA A 317 -3.45 -16.10 11.58
C ALA A 317 -3.31 -15.21 10.33
N GLY A 318 -3.99 -14.07 10.29
CA GLY A 318 -3.88 -13.11 9.19
C GLY A 318 -2.51 -12.46 9.13
N HIS A 319 -1.93 -12.09 10.27
CA HIS A 319 -0.56 -11.60 10.35
C HIS A 319 0.46 -12.67 9.97
N LYS A 320 0.25 -13.94 10.37
CA LYS A 320 1.11 -15.03 9.92
C LYS A 320 1.04 -15.21 8.40
N ALA A 321 -0.16 -15.12 7.81
CA ALA A 321 -0.33 -15.18 6.35
C ALA A 321 0.43 -14.05 5.62
N LEU A 322 0.40 -12.82 6.15
CA LEU A 322 1.18 -11.70 5.61
C LEU A 322 2.69 -11.93 5.71
N ALA A 323 3.15 -12.44 6.86
CA ALA A 323 4.55 -12.81 7.04
C ALA A 323 4.97 -13.89 6.02
N ASP A 324 4.12 -14.89 5.80
CA ASP A 324 4.35 -15.95 4.82
C ASP A 324 4.57 -15.40 3.42
N LEU A 325 3.71 -14.46 2.98
CA LEU A 325 3.85 -13.83 1.67
C LEU A 325 5.14 -13.04 1.56
N ALA A 326 5.52 -12.29 2.59
CA ALA A 326 6.78 -11.52 2.61
C ALA A 326 8.01 -12.45 2.59
N VAL A 327 8.00 -13.52 3.38
CA VAL A 327 9.07 -14.53 3.40
C VAL A 327 9.18 -15.22 2.04
N HIS A 328 8.07 -15.66 1.48
CA HIS A 328 8.05 -16.34 0.18
C HIS A 328 8.58 -15.44 -0.95
N LEU A 329 8.28 -14.14 -0.93
CA LEU A 329 8.83 -13.17 -1.87
C LEU A 329 10.37 -13.13 -1.82
N ILE A 330 10.95 -13.10 -0.62
CA ILE A 330 12.41 -13.15 -0.47
C ILE A 330 12.99 -14.47 -0.94
N GLN A 331 12.36 -15.60 -0.60
CA GLN A 331 12.80 -16.93 -1.03
C GLN A 331 12.79 -17.07 -2.55
N GLU A 332 11.71 -16.64 -3.23
CA GLU A 332 11.65 -16.66 -4.70
C GLU A 332 12.71 -15.73 -5.33
N THR A 333 13.00 -14.59 -4.67
CA THR A 333 14.07 -13.69 -5.12
C THR A 333 15.45 -14.33 -4.98
N VAL A 334 15.71 -15.06 -3.88
CA VAL A 334 16.95 -15.84 -3.69
C VAL A 334 17.10 -16.88 -4.81
N LEU A 335 16.05 -17.65 -5.10
CA LEU A 335 16.07 -18.62 -6.20
C LEU A 335 16.30 -17.96 -7.57
N GLY A 336 15.66 -16.81 -7.77
CA GLY A 336 15.86 -16.01 -8.98
C GLY A 336 17.31 -15.55 -9.15
N LEU A 337 17.99 -15.17 -8.07
CA LEU A 337 19.41 -14.79 -8.11
C LEU A 337 20.33 -15.95 -8.44
N LEU A 338 20.00 -17.16 -7.97
CA LEU A 338 20.80 -18.36 -8.29
C LEU A 338 20.63 -18.79 -9.76
N SER A 339 19.42 -18.61 -10.30
CA SER A 339 19.13 -18.94 -11.70
C SER A 339 19.63 -17.88 -12.68
N TYR A 340 19.54 -16.62 -12.27
CA TYR A 340 19.90 -15.43 -13.05
C TYR A 340 20.67 -14.46 -12.15
N PRO A 341 22.00 -14.59 -12.05
CA PRO A 341 22.84 -13.69 -11.25
C PRO A 341 22.70 -12.23 -11.70
N PRO A 342 22.92 -11.24 -10.81
CA PRO A 342 22.90 -9.82 -11.16
C PRO A 342 23.84 -9.52 -12.32
N SER A 343 23.36 -8.81 -13.33
CA SER A 343 24.17 -8.38 -14.45
C SER A 343 24.71 -6.94 -14.23
N ARG A 344 25.78 -6.59 -14.96
CA ARG A 344 26.28 -5.20 -14.96
C ARG A 344 25.20 -4.23 -15.46
N GLU A 345 24.44 -4.61 -16.47
CA GLU A 345 23.34 -3.81 -17.02
C GLU A 345 22.23 -3.56 -15.96
N GLU A 346 21.94 -4.56 -15.12
CA GLU A 346 21.00 -4.43 -14.01
C GLU A 346 21.50 -3.40 -12.98
N ALA A 347 22.78 -3.44 -12.61
CA ALA A 347 23.40 -2.48 -11.71
C ALA A 347 23.37 -1.05 -12.29
N GLU A 348 23.74 -0.88 -13.56
CA GLU A 348 23.71 0.42 -14.25
C GLU A 348 22.28 1.02 -14.32
N LYS A 349 21.25 0.18 -14.42
CA LYS A 349 19.85 0.63 -14.39
C LYS A 349 19.39 1.12 -13.01
N LEU A 350 19.97 0.62 -11.93
CA LEU A 350 19.65 1.04 -10.57
C LEU A 350 20.12 2.47 -10.26
N ASP A 351 21.18 2.91 -10.89
CA ASP A 351 21.76 4.25 -10.71
C ASP A 351 21.07 5.33 -11.58
N ARG A 352 20.15 4.93 -12.44
CA ARG A 352 19.40 5.88 -13.27
C ARG A 352 18.36 6.62 -12.45
N PRO A 353 18.10 7.91 -12.77
CA PRO A 353 16.99 8.64 -12.19
C PRO A 353 15.67 7.90 -12.38
N LEU A 354 14.73 8.11 -11.46
CA LEU A 354 13.37 7.57 -11.60
C LEU A 354 12.72 8.08 -12.89
N PRO A 355 11.89 7.26 -13.54
CA PRO A 355 11.13 7.72 -14.69
C PRO A 355 10.22 8.89 -14.31
N PRO A 356 9.73 9.70 -15.28
CA PRO A 356 8.68 10.69 -15.02
C PRO A 356 7.52 10.07 -14.23
N PRO A 357 6.77 10.86 -13.42
CA PRO A 357 5.62 10.31 -12.72
C PRO A 357 4.62 9.72 -13.73
N MET A 358 4.02 8.58 -13.37
CA MET A 358 2.99 7.91 -14.17
C MET A 358 1.77 8.84 -14.36
N TYR A 359 1.37 9.54 -13.30
CA TYR A 359 0.44 10.65 -13.40
C TYR A 359 1.22 11.94 -13.67
N PRO A 360 1.01 12.61 -14.80
CA PRO A 360 1.76 13.82 -15.14
C PRO A 360 1.73 14.88 -14.03
N GLY A 361 2.89 15.36 -13.63
CA GLY A 361 3.04 16.35 -12.56
C GLY A 361 2.86 15.81 -11.14
N ASN A 362 2.63 14.52 -10.94
CA ASN A 362 2.42 13.92 -9.62
C ASN A 362 3.74 13.69 -8.86
N LEU A 363 4.42 14.77 -8.53
CA LEU A 363 5.64 14.74 -7.73
C LEU A 363 5.29 14.89 -6.23
N PRO A 364 6.03 14.26 -5.32
CA PRO A 364 5.93 14.59 -3.90
C PRO A 364 6.35 16.05 -3.68
N PRO A 365 5.92 16.70 -2.57
CA PRO A 365 6.41 18.04 -2.24
C PRO A 365 7.94 18.03 -2.18
N SER A 366 8.57 19.10 -2.59
CA SER A 366 10.03 19.22 -2.59
C SER A 366 10.60 19.12 -1.17
N SER A 367 9.90 19.69 -0.19
CA SER A 367 10.16 19.50 1.23
C SER A 367 8.88 19.64 2.04
N SER A 368 8.89 19.07 3.25
CA SER A 368 7.81 19.22 4.23
C SER A 368 8.40 19.34 5.64
N VAL A 369 7.79 20.17 6.46
CA VAL A 369 8.07 20.26 7.89
C VAL A 369 6.86 19.71 8.64
N CYS A 370 7.01 18.51 9.19
CA CYS A 370 5.95 17.82 9.91
C CYS A 370 6.15 17.98 11.42
N VAL A 371 5.25 18.69 12.07
CA VAL A 371 5.29 18.94 13.52
C VAL A 371 4.13 18.21 14.18
N VAL A 372 4.40 17.05 14.76
CA VAL A 372 3.41 16.13 15.36
C VAL A 372 3.86 15.66 16.74
N GLY A 373 2.95 15.04 17.49
CA GLY A 373 3.24 14.53 18.82
C GLY A 373 3.63 15.65 19.79
N PHE A 374 4.55 15.41 20.71
CA PHE A 374 4.96 16.42 21.69
C PHE A 374 5.60 17.66 21.06
N ASN A 375 6.24 17.53 19.91
CA ASN A 375 6.81 18.68 19.21
C ASN A 375 5.74 19.68 18.79
N PHE A 376 4.50 19.24 18.57
CA PHE A 376 3.37 20.12 18.23
C PHE A 376 3.04 21.11 19.34
N THR A 377 3.26 20.75 20.61
CA THR A 377 2.99 21.66 21.73
C THR A 377 3.84 22.93 21.70
N SER A 378 5.01 22.89 21.05
CA SER A 378 5.89 24.06 20.90
C SER A 378 5.33 25.14 19.95
N LEU A 379 4.37 24.78 19.10
CA LEU A 379 3.70 25.72 18.20
C LEU A 379 2.54 26.45 18.87
N VAL A 380 2.09 26.04 20.06
CA VAL A 380 0.89 26.57 20.68
C VAL A 380 1.22 27.83 21.48
N GLY A 381 0.79 29.00 20.99
CA GLY A 381 0.90 30.28 21.67
C GLY A 381 -0.22 30.52 22.70
N ALA A 382 -1.45 30.03 22.42
CA ALA A 382 -2.57 30.09 23.33
C ALA A 382 -3.55 28.94 23.12
N ALA A 383 -4.16 28.44 24.18
CA ALA A 383 -5.08 27.30 24.17
C ALA A 383 -6.28 27.55 25.12
N LYS A 384 -7.12 28.52 24.78
CA LYS A 384 -8.32 28.82 25.60
C LYS A 384 -9.42 27.80 25.32
N GLY A 385 -9.81 26.99 26.30
CA GLY A 385 -10.81 25.92 26.16
C GLY A 385 -10.29 24.66 25.43
N TRP A 386 -8.97 24.54 25.27
CA TRP A 386 -8.32 23.37 24.71
C TRP A 386 -7.37 22.74 25.73
N GLU A 387 -7.36 21.41 25.80
CA GLU A 387 -6.49 20.65 26.69
C GLU A 387 -5.63 19.65 25.90
N TRP A 388 -4.37 19.55 26.29
CA TRP A 388 -3.47 18.52 25.75
C TRP A 388 -3.78 17.17 26.39
N THR A 389 -4.45 16.30 25.65
CA THR A 389 -5.05 15.07 26.18
C THR A 389 -4.60 13.84 25.39
N ASN A 390 -4.35 12.74 26.10
CA ASN A 390 -4.18 11.42 25.51
C ASN A 390 -5.51 10.66 25.50
N GLU A 391 -6.11 10.49 24.34
CA GLU A 391 -7.33 9.69 24.15
C GLU A 391 -7.04 8.24 23.72
N GLY A 392 -5.80 7.82 23.84
CA GLY A 392 -5.38 6.45 23.57
C GLY A 392 -5.06 5.66 24.83
N THR A 393 -4.37 4.55 24.64
CA THR A 393 -3.83 3.72 25.73
C THR A 393 -2.36 4.06 25.97
N THR A 394 -1.77 3.48 27.01
CA THR A 394 -0.33 3.57 27.28
C THR A 394 0.49 2.98 26.13
N GLN A 395 0.02 1.87 25.53
CA GLN A 395 0.70 1.20 24.41
C GLN A 395 0.46 1.90 23.07
N LYS A 396 -0.68 2.59 22.94
CA LYS A 396 -1.08 3.33 21.73
C LYS A 396 -1.56 4.73 22.10
N PRO A 397 -0.65 5.63 22.50
CA PRO A 397 -1.04 6.98 22.90
C PRO A 397 -1.56 7.77 21.70
N LYS A 398 -2.60 8.55 21.92
CA LYS A 398 -3.25 9.43 20.93
C LYS A 398 -3.33 10.84 21.48
N TRP A 399 -2.19 11.50 21.58
CA TRP A 399 -2.10 12.87 22.05
C TRP A 399 -2.65 13.90 21.08
N GLY A 400 -3.22 14.97 21.59
CA GLY A 400 -3.67 16.13 20.83
C GLY A 400 -4.32 17.17 21.74
N TYR A 401 -4.45 18.38 21.23
CA TYR A 401 -5.30 19.39 21.87
C TYR A 401 -6.75 19.08 21.55
N VAL A 402 -7.58 18.97 22.55
CA VAL A 402 -9.01 18.65 22.48
C VAL A 402 -9.82 19.79 23.06
N ALA A 403 -10.87 20.21 22.36
CA ALA A 403 -11.91 21.11 22.84
C ALA A 403 -13.28 20.47 22.63
N THR A 404 -14.23 20.76 23.51
CA THR A 404 -15.61 20.28 23.46
C THR A 404 -16.64 21.40 23.48
N GLU A 405 -16.21 22.64 23.76
CA GLU A 405 -17.08 23.79 23.91
C GLU A 405 -16.96 24.74 22.72
N PRO A 406 -18.07 25.32 22.23
CA PRO A 406 -18.06 26.38 21.24
C PRO A 406 -17.23 27.59 21.70
N SER A 407 -16.70 28.33 20.75
CA SER A 407 -15.85 29.51 21.01
C SER A 407 -14.50 29.20 21.68
N SER A 408 -14.15 27.91 21.87
CA SER A 408 -12.82 27.48 22.29
C SER A 408 -11.80 27.84 21.21
N ARG A 409 -10.66 28.42 21.60
CA ARG A 409 -9.67 29.00 20.67
C ARG A 409 -8.28 28.47 20.91
N LEU A 410 -7.67 27.91 19.85
CA LEU A 410 -6.28 27.46 19.80
C LEU A 410 -5.51 28.35 18.83
N VAL A 411 -4.40 28.92 19.25
CA VAL A 411 -3.52 29.76 18.41
C VAL A 411 -2.21 29.03 18.24
N LEU A 412 -1.86 28.76 16.96
CA LEU A 412 -0.62 28.12 16.56
C LEU A 412 0.31 29.17 15.94
N GLN A 413 1.53 29.25 16.44
CA GLN A 413 2.54 30.19 15.97
C GLN A 413 3.46 29.50 14.95
N LEU A 414 3.42 29.97 13.74
CA LEU A 414 4.30 29.55 12.66
C LEU A 414 5.48 30.52 12.59
N THR A 415 6.60 30.12 13.15
CA THR A 415 7.80 30.97 13.16
C THR A 415 8.48 30.93 11.77
N ASN A 416 9.14 32.02 11.42
CA ASN A 416 9.96 32.09 10.20
C ASN A 416 11.02 30.97 10.15
N ARG A 417 11.51 30.51 11.31
CA ARG A 417 12.46 29.39 11.40
C ARG A 417 11.91 28.11 10.77
N LEU A 418 10.65 27.75 10.98
CA LEU A 418 10.01 26.59 10.37
C LEU A 418 9.94 26.71 8.84
N ALA A 419 9.65 27.92 8.33
CA ALA A 419 9.62 28.17 6.90
C ALA A 419 11.03 28.09 6.28
N VAL A 420 12.05 28.55 7.01
CA VAL A 420 13.45 28.48 6.58
C VAL A 420 13.98 27.05 6.62
N GLU A 421 13.69 26.27 7.67
CA GLU A 421 14.05 24.85 7.76
C GLU A 421 13.46 24.05 6.59
N GLY A 422 12.21 24.31 6.22
CA GLY A 422 11.59 23.71 5.04
C GLY A 422 12.20 24.14 3.72
N ALA A 423 12.61 25.41 3.59
CA ALA A 423 13.24 25.94 2.39
C ALA A 423 14.70 25.50 2.24
N THR A 424 15.47 25.39 3.33
CA THR A 424 16.88 24.96 3.30
C THR A 424 17.05 23.45 3.06
N ALA A 425 16.06 22.64 3.39
CA ALA A 425 16.04 21.23 2.99
C ALA A 425 15.97 21.07 1.45
N LEU A 426 15.51 22.10 0.72
CA LEU A 426 15.55 22.15 -0.75
C LEU A 426 16.98 22.27 -1.31
N ASP A 427 17.87 23.00 -0.61
CA ASP A 427 19.23 23.24 -1.09
C ASP A 427 20.15 22.03 -0.92
N GLY A 428 19.88 21.16 0.07
CA GLY A 428 20.65 19.94 0.32
C GLY A 428 20.40 18.81 -0.69
N ALA A 429 19.22 18.78 -1.32
CA ALA A 429 18.86 17.75 -2.32
C ALA A 429 19.33 18.12 -3.74
N ALA A 430 19.70 19.38 -3.98
CA ALA A 430 20.10 19.89 -5.30
C ALA A 430 21.63 19.95 -5.53
N ALA A 431 22.45 19.39 -4.62
CA ALA A 431 23.92 19.55 -4.64
C ALA A 431 24.64 18.82 -5.79
N ASP A 432 23.93 18.09 -6.65
CA ASP A 432 24.54 17.32 -7.74
C ASP A 432 24.22 17.81 -9.18
N THR A 433 23.64 18.98 -9.34
CA THR A 433 23.55 19.61 -10.65
C THR A 433 24.03 21.06 -10.57
N ASN A 434 24.98 21.43 -11.42
CA ASN A 434 25.60 22.75 -11.58
C ASN A 434 24.60 23.90 -11.82
N VAL A 435 23.70 24.15 -10.87
CA VAL A 435 22.86 25.35 -10.83
C VAL A 435 22.86 25.86 -9.38
N SER A 436 23.88 26.64 -9.06
CA SER A 436 23.90 27.48 -7.87
C SER A 436 22.74 28.46 -7.90
N LYS A 437 21.63 28.14 -7.25
CA LYS A 437 20.65 29.13 -6.80
C LYS A 437 20.42 28.89 -5.30
N VAL A 438 21.19 29.59 -4.50
CA VAL A 438 20.95 29.84 -3.09
C VAL A 438 19.52 30.39 -2.96
N ALA A 439 18.57 29.57 -2.55
CA ALA A 439 17.29 30.04 -2.05
C ALA A 439 17.56 30.68 -0.69
N SER A 440 17.97 31.97 -0.70
CA SER A 440 18.11 32.75 0.51
C SER A 440 16.75 32.86 1.22
N ALA A 441 16.75 33.05 2.52
CA ALA A 441 15.55 33.35 3.34
C ALA A 441 14.66 34.48 2.73
N ALA A 442 15.18 35.26 1.79
CA ALA A 442 14.46 36.26 1.02
C ALA A 442 13.36 35.66 0.08
N SER A 443 13.37 34.35 -0.18
CA SER A 443 12.47 33.70 -1.16
C SER A 443 11.06 33.39 -0.61
N VAL A 444 10.80 33.49 0.69
CA VAL A 444 9.50 33.12 1.28
C VAL A 444 8.49 34.27 1.25
N LYS A 445 8.92 35.52 1.11
CA LYS A 445 8.03 36.69 1.10
C LYS A 445 7.12 36.67 -0.14
N GLY A 446 5.81 36.71 0.10
CA GLY A 446 4.78 36.67 -0.97
C GLY A 446 4.57 35.28 -1.56
N SER A 447 5.26 34.24 -1.06
CA SER A 447 4.98 32.86 -1.47
C SER A 447 3.75 32.31 -0.76
N THR A 448 2.93 31.58 -1.51
CA THR A 448 1.77 30.85 -0.98
C THR A 448 2.10 29.37 -0.96
N PHE A 449 1.88 28.72 0.17
CA PHE A 449 2.07 27.30 0.34
C PHE A 449 0.99 26.69 1.24
N PRO A 450 0.71 25.38 1.10
CA PRO A 450 -0.26 24.73 1.97
C PRO A 450 0.32 24.47 3.36
N VAL A 451 -0.47 24.85 4.35
CA VAL A 451 -0.35 24.45 5.74
C VAL A 451 -1.47 23.46 6.02
N LEU A 452 -1.12 22.28 6.50
CA LEU A 452 -2.03 21.16 6.69
C LEU A 452 -2.27 20.95 8.18
N LEU A 453 -3.47 21.25 8.64
CA LEU A 453 -3.88 21.02 10.03
C LEU A 453 -4.24 19.55 10.23
N HIS A 454 -3.51 18.87 11.08
CA HIS A 454 -3.71 17.45 11.41
C HIS A 454 -4.76 17.31 12.50
N TYR A 455 -5.94 16.78 12.19
CA TYR A 455 -7.10 16.72 13.08
C TYR A 455 -7.78 15.35 13.07
N LEU A 456 -8.50 15.04 14.13
CA LEU A 456 -9.30 13.82 14.21
C LEU A 456 -10.63 14.02 13.49
N GLN A 457 -10.96 13.09 12.60
CA GLN A 457 -12.30 12.91 12.05
C GLN A 457 -12.94 11.65 12.63
N SER A 458 -14.20 11.73 13.07
CA SER A 458 -14.93 10.63 13.69
C SER A 458 -16.44 10.79 13.47
N TYR A 459 -17.24 9.85 13.95
CA TYR A 459 -18.64 9.67 13.57
C TYR A 459 -19.64 10.08 14.66
N VAL A 460 -19.20 10.46 15.85
CA VAL A 460 -20.07 10.85 16.99
C VAL A 460 -19.48 11.99 17.79
N GLY A 461 -20.32 12.95 18.15
CA GLY A 461 -19.98 14.05 19.05
C GLY A 461 -19.00 15.06 18.49
N MET A 462 -18.72 15.02 17.18
CA MET A 462 -17.69 15.85 16.54
C MET A 462 -18.26 17.20 16.12
N GLY A 463 -17.42 18.24 16.25
CA GLY A 463 -17.75 19.61 15.92
C GLY A 463 -17.11 20.11 14.63
N THR A 464 -17.43 21.36 14.30
CA THR A 464 -16.82 22.12 13.21
C THR A 464 -15.94 23.23 13.78
N ALA A 465 -14.76 23.44 13.21
CA ALA A 465 -13.89 24.55 13.61
C ALA A 465 -13.60 25.49 12.43
N ARG A 466 -13.45 26.76 12.71
CA ARG A 466 -12.99 27.79 11.79
C ARG A 466 -11.48 27.96 11.94
N VAL A 467 -10.76 27.93 10.84
CA VAL A 467 -9.32 28.18 10.78
C VAL A 467 -9.07 29.49 10.05
N GLU A 468 -8.35 30.40 10.66
CA GLU A 468 -8.05 31.75 10.14
C GLU A 468 -6.59 32.10 10.39
N CYS A 469 -6.04 33.00 9.57
CA CYS A 469 -4.68 33.50 9.70
C CYS A 469 -4.67 34.92 10.25
N SER A 470 -3.60 35.28 10.99
CA SER A 470 -3.32 36.63 11.47
C SER A 470 -1.81 36.86 11.61
N GLY A 471 -1.42 38.09 11.94
CA GLY A 471 -0.01 38.45 12.09
C GLY A 471 0.71 38.66 10.77
N GLY A 472 1.85 37.97 10.54
CA GLY A 472 2.70 38.10 9.35
C GLY A 472 2.21 37.38 8.10
N CYS A 473 0.99 36.83 8.10
CA CYS A 473 0.43 36.04 7.00
C CYS A 473 -1.06 36.29 6.78
N GLU A 474 -1.55 35.83 5.63
CA GLU A 474 -2.97 35.82 5.30
C GLU A 474 -3.40 34.47 4.71
N CYS A 475 -4.65 34.10 4.90
CA CYS A 475 -5.30 32.97 4.26
C CYS A 475 -6.80 33.20 4.11
N ALA A 476 -7.43 32.54 3.16
CA ALA A 476 -8.88 32.41 3.15
C ALA A 476 -9.31 31.55 4.33
N GLY A 477 -10.18 32.06 5.21
CA GLY A 477 -10.69 31.31 6.35
C GLY A 477 -11.41 30.04 5.89
N VAL A 478 -11.11 28.88 6.52
CA VAL A 478 -11.65 27.56 6.17
C VAL A 478 -12.46 27.00 7.34
N ASN A 479 -13.66 26.49 7.06
CA ASN A 479 -14.40 25.67 8.01
C ASN A 479 -14.02 24.21 7.83
N VAL A 480 -13.62 23.57 8.91
CA VAL A 480 -13.22 22.17 8.97
C VAL A 480 -14.24 21.40 9.78
N ASP A 481 -14.93 20.45 9.15
CA ASP A 481 -15.87 19.57 9.83
C ASP A 481 -15.15 18.29 10.25
N ALA A 482 -15.25 17.96 11.54
CA ALA A 482 -14.64 16.77 12.10
C ALA A 482 -15.61 15.57 12.16
N LEU A 483 -16.88 15.77 11.78
CA LEU A 483 -17.87 14.71 11.67
C LEU A 483 -17.78 14.04 10.28
N HIS A 484 -17.89 12.71 10.24
CA HIS A 484 -18.09 11.96 8.99
C HIS A 484 -19.04 10.77 9.20
N ALA A 485 -19.65 10.27 8.11
CA ALA A 485 -20.69 9.24 8.17
C ALA A 485 -20.17 7.82 8.49
N GLY A 486 -18.90 7.52 8.20
CA GLY A 486 -18.32 6.19 8.44
C GLY A 486 -18.06 5.94 9.93
N ARG A 487 -18.30 4.70 10.40
CA ARG A 487 -18.07 4.29 11.80
C ARG A 487 -16.59 4.06 12.14
N SER A 488 -15.72 4.98 11.72
CA SER A 488 -14.28 4.93 12.00
C SER A 488 -13.77 6.24 12.56
N SER A 489 -12.64 6.18 13.26
CA SER A 489 -11.92 7.36 13.74
C SER A 489 -10.56 7.39 13.06
N GLN A 490 -10.33 8.42 12.25
CA GLN A 490 -9.11 8.59 11.49
C GLN A 490 -8.53 9.97 11.67
N THR A 491 -7.25 10.11 11.41
CA THR A 491 -6.60 11.40 11.37
C THR A 491 -6.57 11.92 9.94
N TYR A 492 -7.11 13.12 9.76
CA TYR A 492 -7.15 13.83 8.48
C TYR A 492 -6.30 15.09 8.51
N MET A 493 -6.11 15.67 7.35
CA MET A 493 -5.40 16.94 7.18
C MET A 493 -6.28 17.93 6.43
N ALA A 494 -6.58 19.07 7.08
CA ALA A 494 -7.24 20.18 6.42
C ALA A 494 -6.20 21.11 5.81
N ALA A 495 -6.33 21.40 4.52
CA ALA A 495 -5.41 22.27 3.80
C ALA A 495 -5.83 23.74 3.92
N ILE A 496 -4.93 24.57 4.37
CA ILE A 496 -5.04 26.02 4.45
C ILE A 496 -3.95 26.62 3.56
N MET A 497 -4.32 27.35 2.53
CA MET A 497 -3.35 28.07 1.70
C MET A 497 -2.94 29.36 2.41
N VAL A 498 -1.70 29.41 2.84
CA VAL A 498 -1.12 30.54 3.60
C VAL A 498 -0.16 31.31 2.73
N THR A 499 -0.36 32.63 2.65
CA THR A 499 0.56 33.58 2.00
C THR A 499 1.32 34.32 3.07
N TRP A 500 2.65 34.21 3.07
CA TRP A 500 3.51 34.91 4.04
C TRP A 500 3.80 36.33 3.58
N LEU A 501 3.28 37.31 4.31
CA LEU A 501 3.37 38.74 3.95
C LEU A 501 4.64 39.42 4.46
N ASN A 502 5.03 39.07 5.69
CA ASN A 502 6.14 39.72 6.38
C ASN A 502 7.01 38.69 7.14
N GLN A 503 8.25 38.59 6.73
CA GLN A 503 9.21 37.64 7.35
C GLN A 503 9.65 37.99 8.77
N THR A 504 9.45 39.24 9.19
CA THR A 504 9.82 39.69 10.54
C THR A 504 8.72 39.44 11.58
N LEU A 505 7.53 39.09 11.13
CA LEU A 505 6.39 38.79 11.99
C LEU A 505 6.03 37.31 11.89
N ASP A 506 5.74 36.69 13.03
CA ASP A 506 5.23 35.33 13.08
C ASP A 506 3.81 35.28 12.48
N CYS A 507 3.54 34.20 11.77
CA CYS A 507 2.22 33.88 11.25
C CYS A 507 1.45 33.13 12.34
N GLU A 508 0.25 33.58 12.66
CA GLU A 508 -0.63 32.90 13.61
C GLU A 508 -1.78 32.20 12.88
N LEU A 509 -1.92 30.91 13.13
CA LEU A 509 -3.07 30.12 12.68
C LEU A 509 -4.01 29.93 13.86
N GLN A 510 -5.22 30.47 13.77
CA GLN A 510 -6.21 30.38 14.81
C GLN A 510 -7.27 29.34 14.47
N VAL A 511 -7.49 28.38 15.36
CA VAL A 511 -8.55 27.36 15.26
C VAL A 511 -9.62 27.65 16.32
N THR A 512 -10.84 27.99 15.88
CA THR A 512 -11.97 28.30 16.76
C THR A 512 -13.09 27.30 16.53
N VAL A 513 -13.54 26.64 17.59
CA VAL A 513 -14.70 25.72 17.54
C VAL A 513 -15.97 26.56 17.34
N LEU A 514 -16.78 26.20 16.35
CA LEU A 514 -17.99 26.92 15.98
C LEU A 514 -19.21 26.46 16.83
N GLU A 515 -20.18 27.35 17.00
CA GLU A 515 -21.48 26.99 17.60
C GLU A 515 -22.31 26.08 16.69
N ARG A 516 -22.17 26.27 15.37
CA ARG A 516 -22.83 25.43 14.40
C ARG A 516 -22.03 24.15 14.20
N THR A 517 -22.68 23.03 14.40
CA THR A 517 -22.12 21.67 14.15
C THR A 517 -22.96 20.93 13.12
N SER A 518 -22.35 19.96 12.43
CA SER A 518 -23.05 19.02 11.56
C SER A 518 -23.58 17.80 12.34
N ASP A 519 -23.16 17.64 13.60
CA ASP A 519 -23.63 16.56 14.45
C ASP A 519 -25.08 16.81 14.89
N VAL A 520 -25.96 15.87 14.63
CA VAL A 520 -27.41 15.96 14.97
C VAL A 520 -27.66 15.95 16.48
N GLU A 521 -26.72 15.42 17.25
CA GLU A 521 -26.75 15.41 18.73
C GLU A 521 -26.13 16.68 19.34
N GLY A 522 -25.65 17.60 18.50
CA GLY A 522 -25.09 18.87 18.94
C GLY A 522 -23.67 18.77 19.50
N GLY A 523 -22.90 17.75 19.14
CA GLY A 523 -21.52 17.59 19.55
C GLY A 523 -20.58 18.65 18.99
N HIS A 524 -19.61 19.10 19.78
CA HIS A 524 -18.64 20.14 19.43
C HIS A 524 -17.19 19.71 19.60
N LYS A 525 -16.94 18.41 19.81
CA LYS A 525 -15.58 17.91 19.99
C LYS A 525 -14.73 18.17 18.75
N PHE A 526 -13.61 18.83 18.96
CA PHE A 526 -12.59 19.00 17.94
C PHE A 526 -11.21 18.68 18.51
N LYS A 527 -10.39 17.94 17.76
CA LYS A 527 -9.05 17.56 18.21
C LYS A 527 -8.02 17.87 17.14
N VAL A 528 -6.97 18.58 17.54
CA VAL A 528 -5.80 18.89 16.69
C VAL A 528 -4.58 18.20 17.27
N SER A 529 -3.83 17.49 16.43
CA SER A 529 -2.68 16.68 16.86
C SER A 529 -1.38 16.97 16.12
N GLY A 530 -1.38 17.93 15.18
CA GLY A 530 -0.20 18.30 14.44
C GLY A 530 -0.44 19.35 13.37
N LEU A 531 0.65 19.73 12.74
CA LEU A 531 0.69 20.66 11.63
C LEU A 531 1.79 20.24 10.65
N VAL A 532 1.54 20.40 9.36
CA VAL A 532 2.53 20.18 8.31
C VAL A 532 2.61 21.37 7.38
N LEU A 533 3.81 21.86 7.12
CA LEU A 533 4.07 22.82 6.07
C LEU A 533 4.62 22.05 4.86
N ALA A 534 4.01 22.20 3.68
CA ALA A 534 4.43 21.49 2.47
C ALA A 534 4.86 22.48 1.38
N PHE A 535 6.14 22.46 1.05
CA PHE A 535 6.74 23.40 0.09
C PHE A 535 6.81 22.78 -1.31
N GLY A 536 6.55 23.59 -2.34
CA GLY A 536 6.56 23.12 -3.72
C GLY A 536 5.45 22.11 -4.05
N TYR A 537 4.39 22.06 -3.23
CA TYR A 537 3.26 21.17 -3.43
C TYR A 537 2.13 21.88 -4.18
N ASP A 538 1.55 21.23 -5.19
CA ASP A 538 0.45 21.81 -5.97
C ASP A 538 -0.81 21.94 -5.10
N ALA A 539 -1.34 23.16 -5.01
CA ALA A 539 -2.58 23.47 -4.28
C ALA A 539 -3.78 22.62 -4.75
N ALA A 540 -3.85 22.27 -6.05
CA ALA A 540 -4.92 21.42 -6.57
C ALA A 540 -4.81 19.97 -6.08
N ALA A 541 -3.59 19.45 -5.91
CA ALA A 541 -3.37 18.13 -5.33
C ALA A 541 -3.78 18.10 -3.86
N VAL A 542 -3.56 19.19 -3.12
CA VAL A 542 -3.92 19.32 -1.70
C VAL A 542 -5.43 19.46 -1.50
N ALA A 543 -6.13 20.16 -2.39
CA ALA A 543 -7.59 20.32 -2.29
C ALA A 543 -8.38 19.01 -2.43
N SER A 544 -7.75 17.95 -2.94
CA SER A 544 -8.36 16.61 -3.01
C SER A 544 -8.29 15.83 -1.70
N VAL A 545 -7.45 16.25 -0.75
CA VAL A 545 -7.17 15.53 0.51
C VAL A 545 -8.37 15.45 1.46
N GLY A 546 -9.31 16.38 1.39
CA GLY A 546 -10.44 16.47 2.30
C GLY A 546 -11.71 15.71 1.87
N LYS A 547 -11.67 14.88 0.81
CA LYS A 547 -12.89 14.31 0.20
C LYS A 547 -12.99 12.77 0.27
N TRP A 548 -12.31 12.14 1.21
CA TRP A 548 -12.32 10.69 1.33
C TRP A 548 -13.46 10.22 2.24
N HIS A 549 -14.26 9.30 1.72
CA HIS A 549 -15.21 8.53 2.50
C HIS A 549 -14.74 7.08 2.52
N LEU A 550 -14.60 6.49 3.71
CA LEU A 550 -14.69 5.05 3.81
C LEU A 550 -16.07 4.63 3.31
N PRO A 551 -16.22 3.44 2.68
CA PRO A 551 -17.55 2.94 2.39
C PRO A 551 -18.40 3.02 3.65
N SER A 552 -19.55 3.66 3.57
CA SER A 552 -20.56 3.56 4.62
C SER A 552 -20.92 2.09 4.77
N ASP A 553 -21.03 1.61 6.00
CA ASP A 553 -21.57 0.29 6.33
C ASP A 553 -23.11 0.30 6.08
N ASP A 554 -23.58 0.70 4.87
CA ASP A 554 -25.00 0.60 4.47
C ASP A 554 -25.35 -0.82 4.03
#